data_c904beae603a699f8bebb2464927990d
#
_entry.id   c904beae603a699f8bebb2464927990d
#
_cell.length_a   1.000
_cell.length_b   1.000
_cell.length_c   1.000
_cell.angle_alpha   90.00
_cell.angle_beta   90.00
_cell.angle_gamma   90.00
#
_symmetry.space_group_name_H-M   'P 1'
#
loop_
_entity.id
_entity.type
_entity.pdbx_description
1 polymer ?
#
loop_
_entity_poly.entity_id
_entity_poly.type
_entity_poly.pdbx_seq_one_letter_code
_entity_poly.pdbx_strand_id
1 'polypeptide(L)'
;MTIFNSNGTYYQLTGSGKSTIILIHGLGLNHQMWQYQTPALAAYGQVLCYDLYGHGQSVPPPEKPSLSMFSRQLAELMDALNIEQATIMGFSLGGMIVRRFAMDHPDKAKSIAILHSPHQRTQAAHDHIQNRVYQAQKDGPDATVEDALIRWFTDAFRANDPHTLNQIRQWVKANDKNIYPDIYQVLVSGVDELVAPESPISCPTLVMTGDEDYGNNADMSAAIAAEIPNARLTILKGLRHMAMMEDPDRFNQVLVDFLATHHSI
;
A
#
# COMPACT_ATOMS: atom_id res chain seq x y z
N MET A 1 19.65 -12.21 1.11
CA MET A 1 20.23 -12.13 -0.25
C MET A 1 19.49 -11.04 -0.98
N THR A 2 20.15 -9.99 -1.44
CA THR A 2 19.52 -8.90 -2.20
C THR A 2 19.19 -9.41 -3.59
N ILE A 3 17.96 -9.32 -4.03
CA ILE A 3 17.52 -9.87 -5.31
C ILE A 3 16.80 -8.76 -6.08
N PHE A 4 17.21 -8.56 -7.32
CA PHE A 4 16.56 -7.70 -8.30
C PHE A 4 16.04 -8.56 -9.45
N ASN A 5 14.85 -8.23 -9.96
CA ASN A 5 14.41 -8.80 -11.23
C ASN A 5 15.06 -8.04 -12.42
N SER A 6 14.79 -8.49 -13.65
CA SER A 6 15.38 -7.95 -14.86
C SER A 6 15.05 -6.48 -15.14
N ASN A 7 13.94 -5.95 -14.57
CA ASN A 7 13.53 -4.55 -14.73
C ASN A 7 14.01 -3.64 -13.59
N GLY A 8 14.86 -4.14 -12.67
CA GLY A 8 15.43 -3.37 -11.57
C GLY A 8 14.51 -3.22 -10.35
N THR A 9 13.44 -3.99 -10.25
CA THR A 9 12.61 -4.03 -9.03
C THR A 9 13.33 -4.83 -7.95
N TYR A 10 13.57 -4.18 -6.82
CA TYR A 10 14.06 -4.85 -5.61
C TYR A 10 12.94 -5.59 -4.90
N TYR A 11 13.19 -6.82 -4.46
CA TYR A 11 12.23 -7.60 -3.69
C TYR A 11 12.87 -8.52 -2.66
N GLN A 12 12.06 -8.97 -1.70
CA GLN A 12 12.40 -9.99 -0.71
C GLN A 12 11.33 -11.07 -0.66
N LEU A 13 11.78 -12.32 -0.51
CA LEU A 13 10.93 -13.48 -0.30
C LEU A 13 11.18 -14.05 1.10
N THR A 14 10.10 -14.31 1.84
CA THR A 14 10.13 -14.90 3.18
C THR A 14 9.09 -16.02 3.28
N GLY A 15 9.40 -17.08 4.01
CA GLY A 15 8.52 -18.25 4.11
C GLY A 15 8.65 -19.18 2.92
N SER A 16 7.74 -20.15 2.84
CA SER A 16 7.71 -21.18 1.81
C SER A 16 6.27 -21.67 1.62
N GLY A 17 6.00 -22.38 0.52
CA GLY A 17 4.68 -22.90 0.21
C GLY A 17 4.27 -22.63 -1.22
N LYS A 18 3.11 -23.16 -1.62
CA LYS A 18 2.57 -22.98 -2.97
C LYS A 18 1.78 -21.68 -3.14
N SER A 19 1.28 -21.13 -2.04
CA SER A 19 0.52 -19.87 -2.06
C SER A 19 1.47 -18.70 -1.89
N THR A 20 1.26 -17.64 -2.67
CA THR A 20 2.04 -16.40 -2.57
C THR A 20 1.17 -15.26 -2.04
N ILE A 21 1.73 -14.50 -1.11
CA ILE A 21 1.16 -13.27 -0.55
C ILE A 21 2.10 -12.13 -0.94
N ILE A 22 1.58 -11.12 -1.63
CA ILE A 22 2.37 -9.97 -2.10
C ILE A 22 1.98 -8.74 -1.29
N LEU A 23 2.96 -8.02 -0.75
CA LEU A 23 2.77 -6.84 0.06
C LEU A 23 3.32 -5.60 -0.65
N ILE A 24 2.45 -4.60 -0.88
CA ILE A 24 2.76 -3.36 -1.60
C ILE A 24 2.72 -2.19 -0.62
N HIS A 25 3.85 -1.51 -0.47
CA HIS A 25 3.99 -0.37 0.45
C HIS A 25 3.30 0.91 -0.07
N GLY A 26 3.22 1.94 0.79
CA GLY A 26 2.68 3.25 0.47
C GLY A 26 3.73 4.25 -0.04
N LEU A 27 3.25 5.43 -0.44
CA LEU A 27 4.09 6.54 -0.87
C LEU A 27 5.17 6.90 0.17
N GLY A 28 6.40 7.06 -0.26
CA GLY A 28 7.55 7.47 0.56
C GLY A 28 8.11 6.38 1.47
N LEU A 29 7.49 5.20 1.51
CA LEU A 29 7.92 4.05 2.32
C LEU A 29 8.71 3.04 1.45
N ASN A 30 8.97 1.87 2.00
CA ASN A 30 9.62 0.76 1.30
C ASN A 30 9.15 -0.59 1.89
N HIS A 31 9.66 -1.70 1.36
CA HIS A 31 9.31 -3.06 1.79
C HIS A 31 9.47 -3.31 3.31
N GLN A 32 10.36 -2.58 4.00
CA GLN A 32 10.62 -2.77 5.43
C GLN A 32 9.44 -2.35 6.32
N MET A 33 8.48 -1.57 5.80
CA MET A 33 7.26 -1.24 6.55
C MET A 33 6.46 -2.47 6.97
N TRP A 34 6.65 -3.60 6.27
CA TRP A 34 5.98 -4.86 6.51
C TRP A 34 6.70 -5.78 7.52
N GLN A 35 7.66 -5.25 8.29
CA GLN A 35 8.50 -6.01 9.23
C GLN A 35 7.71 -6.82 10.27
N TYR A 36 6.52 -6.36 10.67
CA TYR A 36 5.65 -7.05 11.62
C TYR A 36 4.62 -7.97 10.94
N GLN A 37 4.28 -7.71 9.67
CA GLN A 37 3.32 -8.50 8.90
C GLN A 37 3.98 -9.72 8.26
N THR A 38 5.18 -9.53 7.72
CA THR A 38 5.90 -10.59 7.01
C THR A 38 6.06 -11.87 7.84
N PRO A 39 6.51 -11.84 9.12
CA PRO A 39 6.62 -13.06 9.93
C PRO A 39 5.26 -13.73 10.19
N ALA A 40 4.22 -12.95 10.46
CA ALA A 40 2.89 -13.46 10.74
C ALA A 40 2.27 -14.15 9.50
N LEU A 41 2.46 -13.57 8.32
CA LEU A 41 1.90 -14.07 7.07
C LEU A 41 2.72 -15.22 6.47
N ALA A 42 4.00 -15.33 6.79
CA ALA A 42 4.88 -16.39 6.31
C ALA A 42 4.46 -17.81 6.77
N ALA A 43 3.61 -17.90 7.80
CA ALA A 43 3.00 -19.17 8.22
C ALA A 43 1.92 -19.67 7.23
N TYR A 44 1.42 -18.79 6.35
CA TYR A 44 0.34 -19.09 5.40
C TYR A 44 0.82 -19.23 3.95
N GLY A 45 2.08 -18.96 3.67
CA GLY A 45 2.65 -19.07 2.33
C GLY A 45 3.95 -18.34 2.17
N GLN A 46 4.40 -18.20 0.93
CA GLN A 46 5.55 -17.38 0.58
C GLN A 46 5.12 -15.90 0.54
N VAL A 47 5.78 -15.06 1.32
CA VAL A 47 5.53 -13.61 1.37
C VAL A 47 6.55 -12.88 0.49
N LEU A 48 6.07 -12.16 -0.49
CA LEU A 48 6.83 -11.30 -1.39
C LEU A 48 6.59 -9.84 -1.01
N CYS A 49 7.63 -9.16 -0.55
CA CYS A 49 7.65 -7.71 -0.37
C CYS A 49 8.56 -7.09 -1.43
N TYR A 50 8.17 -5.99 -2.06
CA TYR A 50 9.01 -5.32 -3.04
C TYR A 50 8.94 -3.80 -2.90
N ASP A 51 9.95 -3.11 -3.44
CA ASP A 51 9.98 -1.66 -3.50
C ASP A 51 9.38 -1.19 -4.83
N LEU A 52 8.44 -0.24 -4.75
CA LEU A 52 7.91 0.45 -5.93
C LEU A 52 9.03 1.20 -6.66
N TYR A 53 8.93 1.34 -7.97
CA TYR A 53 9.83 2.21 -8.71
C TYR A 53 9.97 3.58 -8.03
N GLY A 54 11.19 4.09 -7.92
CA GLY A 54 11.51 5.35 -7.27
C GLY A 54 11.49 5.32 -5.75
N HIS A 55 11.33 4.14 -5.13
CA HIS A 55 11.38 3.95 -3.67
C HIS A 55 12.42 2.89 -3.29
N GLY A 56 12.90 2.99 -2.06
CA GLY A 56 13.77 2.00 -1.45
C GLY A 56 15.01 1.69 -2.29
N GLN A 57 15.14 0.45 -2.73
CA GLN A 57 16.26 -0.03 -3.55
C GLN A 57 15.88 -0.26 -5.02
N SER A 58 14.62 -0.05 -5.41
CA SER A 58 14.20 -0.14 -6.81
C SER A 58 14.71 1.03 -7.64
N VAL A 59 14.90 0.78 -8.95
CA VAL A 59 15.32 1.81 -9.89
C VAL A 59 14.26 2.92 -10.04
N PRO A 60 14.63 4.09 -10.58
CA PRO A 60 13.67 5.13 -10.96
C PRO A 60 12.57 4.60 -11.88
N PRO A 61 11.37 5.25 -11.88
CA PRO A 61 10.32 4.93 -12.83
C PRO A 61 10.82 4.99 -14.29
N PRO A 62 10.52 3.99 -15.13
CA PRO A 62 10.97 3.99 -16.53
C PRO A 62 10.20 4.99 -17.41
N GLU A 63 9.09 5.50 -16.93
CA GLU A 63 8.21 6.47 -17.58
C GLU A 63 7.53 7.36 -16.54
N LYS A 64 6.68 8.30 -16.97
CA LYS A 64 5.88 9.12 -16.03
C LYS A 64 5.07 8.22 -15.11
N PRO A 65 5.18 8.38 -13.77
CA PRO A 65 4.47 7.56 -12.81
C PRO A 65 2.95 7.57 -13.03
N SER A 66 2.36 6.38 -12.97
CA SER A 66 0.91 6.15 -13.06
C SER A 66 0.53 4.85 -12.35
N LEU A 67 -0.75 4.66 -12.03
CA LEU A 67 -1.21 3.38 -11.45
C LEU A 67 -0.98 2.22 -12.42
N SER A 68 -1.19 2.43 -13.73
CA SER A 68 -0.93 1.43 -14.76
C SER A 68 0.54 1.03 -14.84
N MET A 69 1.48 1.99 -14.66
CA MET A 69 2.92 1.68 -14.61
C MET A 69 3.24 0.78 -13.41
N PHE A 70 2.71 1.09 -12.21
CA PHE A 70 2.93 0.25 -11.03
C PHE A 70 2.21 -1.10 -11.12
N SER A 71 1.04 -1.16 -11.76
CA SER A 71 0.34 -2.41 -12.06
C SER A 71 1.20 -3.31 -12.95
N ARG A 72 1.83 -2.75 -14.01
CA ARG A 72 2.78 -3.49 -14.85
C ARG A 72 4.03 -3.92 -14.10
N GLN A 73 4.60 -3.07 -13.23
CA GLN A 73 5.74 -3.45 -12.37
C GLN A 73 5.45 -4.73 -11.60
N LEU A 74 4.25 -4.83 -10.99
CA LEU A 74 3.84 -6.01 -10.26
C LEU A 74 3.65 -7.22 -11.19
N ALA A 75 2.99 -7.05 -12.34
CA ALA A 75 2.77 -8.13 -13.30
C ALA A 75 4.11 -8.73 -13.79
N GLU A 76 5.05 -7.87 -14.19
CA GLU A 76 6.40 -8.27 -14.61
C GLU A 76 7.19 -8.97 -13.50
N LEU A 77 7.04 -8.51 -12.24
CA LEU A 77 7.67 -9.17 -11.09
C LEU A 77 7.07 -10.56 -10.86
N MET A 78 5.76 -10.71 -10.94
CA MET A 78 5.08 -12.01 -10.82
C MET A 78 5.52 -12.96 -11.94
N ASP A 79 5.59 -12.48 -13.20
CA ASP A 79 6.03 -13.29 -14.35
C ASP A 79 7.49 -13.74 -14.18
N ALA A 80 8.40 -12.84 -13.76
CA ALA A 80 9.80 -13.15 -13.51
C ALA A 80 10.01 -14.20 -12.42
N LEU A 81 9.08 -14.28 -11.46
CA LEU A 81 9.11 -15.25 -10.35
C LEU A 81 8.24 -16.48 -10.60
N ASN A 82 7.62 -16.62 -11.77
CA ASN A 82 6.67 -17.67 -12.13
C ASN A 82 5.50 -17.77 -11.13
N ILE A 83 4.99 -16.62 -10.66
CA ILE A 83 3.82 -16.51 -9.79
C ILE A 83 2.59 -16.33 -10.68
N GLU A 84 1.79 -17.38 -10.86
CA GLU A 84 0.58 -17.32 -11.68
C GLU A 84 -0.52 -16.53 -11.01
N GLN A 85 -0.74 -16.76 -9.71
CA GLN A 85 -1.75 -16.07 -8.90
C GLN A 85 -1.23 -15.79 -7.50
N ALA A 86 -1.70 -14.69 -6.88
CA ALA A 86 -1.34 -14.32 -5.52
C ALA A 86 -2.50 -13.66 -4.76
N THR A 87 -2.45 -13.71 -3.43
CA THR A 87 -3.15 -12.77 -2.58
C THR A 87 -2.33 -11.50 -2.50
N ILE A 88 -2.89 -10.36 -2.90
CA ILE A 88 -2.17 -9.10 -3.02
C ILE A 88 -2.73 -8.10 -2.01
N MET A 89 -1.87 -7.58 -1.13
CA MET A 89 -2.24 -6.65 -0.08
C MET A 89 -1.48 -5.33 -0.28
N GLY A 90 -2.19 -4.22 -0.33
CA GLY A 90 -1.56 -2.92 -0.57
C GLY A 90 -2.01 -1.86 0.42
N PHE A 91 -1.04 -1.08 0.89
CA PHE A 91 -1.22 0.01 1.84
C PHE A 91 -1.24 1.36 1.14
N SER A 92 -2.24 2.19 1.40
CA SER A 92 -2.33 3.58 0.92
C SER A 92 -2.22 3.65 -0.62
N LEU A 93 -1.16 4.21 -1.19
CA LEU A 93 -0.85 4.13 -2.63
C LEU A 93 -0.79 2.67 -3.11
N GLY A 94 -0.20 1.78 -2.33
CA GLY A 94 -0.22 0.34 -2.62
C GLY A 94 -1.62 -0.23 -2.74
N GLY A 95 -2.59 0.25 -1.97
CA GLY A 95 -4.00 -0.15 -2.07
C GLY A 95 -4.67 0.35 -3.37
N MET A 96 -4.27 1.53 -3.87
CA MET A 96 -4.67 2.01 -5.20
C MET A 96 -4.09 1.09 -6.30
N ILE A 97 -2.82 0.73 -6.16
CA ILE A 97 -2.12 -0.17 -7.10
C ILE A 97 -2.79 -1.55 -7.12
N VAL A 98 -3.16 -2.09 -5.95
CA VAL A 98 -3.88 -3.37 -5.85
C VAL A 98 -5.22 -3.32 -6.59
N ARG A 99 -5.99 -2.23 -6.42
CA ARG A 99 -7.27 -2.04 -7.15
C ARG A 99 -7.02 -2.01 -8.66
N ARG A 100 -6.06 -1.22 -9.10
CA ARG A 100 -5.70 -1.13 -10.52
C ARG A 100 -5.23 -2.47 -11.08
N PHE A 101 -4.37 -3.17 -10.35
CA PHE A 101 -3.86 -4.49 -10.72
C PHE A 101 -4.98 -5.52 -10.88
N ALA A 102 -5.91 -5.58 -9.92
CA ALA A 102 -7.04 -6.52 -9.98
C ALA A 102 -7.99 -6.26 -11.17
N MET A 103 -8.07 -5.01 -11.64
CA MET A 103 -8.81 -4.65 -12.86
C MET A 103 -8.03 -5.01 -14.12
N ASP A 104 -6.71 -4.76 -14.17
CA ASP A 104 -5.86 -5.03 -15.32
C ASP A 104 -5.56 -6.53 -15.50
N HIS A 105 -5.43 -7.27 -14.38
CA HIS A 105 -4.97 -8.66 -14.33
C HIS A 105 -5.86 -9.52 -13.41
N PRO A 106 -7.18 -9.63 -13.69
CA PRO A 106 -8.11 -10.34 -12.81
C PRO A 106 -7.72 -11.81 -12.59
N ASP A 107 -7.10 -12.44 -13.57
CA ASP A 107 -6.65 -13.85 -13.48
C ASP A 107 -5.45 -14.05 -12.55
N LYS A 108 -4.67 -12.99 -12.29
CA LYS A 108 -3.51 -13.02 -11.39
C LYS A 108 -3.86 -12.67 -9.94
N ALA A 109 -4.98 -11.99 -9.70
CA ALA A 109 -5.44 -11.60 -8.37
C ALA A 109 -6.35 -12.68 -7.76
N LYS A 110 -5.79 -13.59 -6.97
CA LYS A 110 -6.56 -14.63 -6.26
C LYS A 110 -7.51 -14.03 -5.22
N SER A 111 -7.01 -13.07 -4.45
CA SER A 111 -7.75 -12.23 -3.50
C SER A 111 -6.95 -10.96 -3.22
N ILE A 112 -7.60 -9.91 -2.74
CA ILE A 112 -6.91 -8.65 -2.46
C ILE A 112 -7.25 -8.09 -1.09
N ALA A 113 -6.31 -7.30 -0.52
CA ALA A 113 -6.56 -6.47 0.65
C ALA A 113 -6.19 -5.01 0.34
N ILE A 114 -7.16 -4.14 0.49
CA ILE A 114 -7.07 -2.68 0.28
C ILE A 114 -6.98 -2.03 1.66
N LEU A 115 -5.78 -1.60 2.03
CA LEU A 115 -5.44 -1.21 3.39
C LEU A 115 -5.19 0.30 3.44
N HIS A 116 -5.98 1.03 4.25
CA HIS A 116 -5.82 2.49 4.43
C HIS A 116 -5.71 3.27 3.11
N SER A 117 -6.51 2.91 2.10
CA SER A 117 -6.40 3.45 0.74
C SER A 117 -7.50 4.48 0.46
N PRO A 118 -7.21 5.51 -0.37
CA PRO A 118 -8.17 6.57 -0.63
C PRO A 118 -9.28 6.13 -1.59
N HIS A 119 -10.41 6.84 -1.47
CA HIS A 119 -11.49 6.92 -2.42
C HIS A 119 -11.68 8.37 -2.87
N GLN A 120 -12.79 8.68 -3.52
CA GLN A 120 -13.12 10.04 -3.94
C GLN A 120 -12.98 11.04 -2.78
N ARG A 121 -12.34 12.17 -3.06
CA ARG A 121 -12.11 13.24 -2.08
C ARG A 121 -13.08 14.39 -2.29
N THR A 122 -13.42 15.08 -1.22
CA THR A 122 -14.02 16.42 -1.34
C THR A 122 -13.02 17.37 -1.99
N GLN A 123 -13.49 18.48 -2.59
CA GLN A 123 -12.61 19.47 -3.19
C GLN A 123 -11.57 20.00 -2.18
N ALA A 124 -11.97 20.29 -0.94
CA ALA A 124 -11.06 20.75 0.09
C ALA A 124 -9.96 19.70 0.42
N ALA A 125 -10.31 18.41 0.51
CA ALA A 125 -9.33 17.35 0.74
C ALA A 125 -8.40 17.15 -0.47
N HIS A 126 -8.92 17.31 -1.69
CA HIS A 126 -8.12 17.29 -2.91
C HIS A 126 -7.11 18.46 -2.92
N ASP A 127 -7.54 19.68 -2.63
CA ASP A 127 -6.66 20.86 -2.58
C ASP A 127 -5.56 20.71 -1.52
N HIS A 128 -5.91 20.15 -0.36
CA HIS A 128 -4.93 19.88 0.70
C HIS A 128 -3.84 18.89 0.27
N ILE A 129 -4.20 17.80 -0.41
CA ILE A 129 -3.20 16.83 -0.86
C ILE A 129 -2.39 17.40 -2.04
N GLN A 130 -3.01 18.16 -2.95
CA GLN A 130 -2.32 18.85 -4.04
C GLN A 130 -1.29 19.85 -3.52
N ASN A 131 -1.60 20.60 -2.46
CA ASN A 131 -0.66 21.52 -1.82
C ASN A 131 0.57 20.80 -1.25
N ARG A 132 0.39 19.56 -0.73
CA ARG A 132 1.53 18.73 -0.29
C ARG A 132 2.42 18.29 -1.45
N VAL A 133 1.84 18.02 -2.62
CA VAL A 133 2.62 17.75 -3.84
C VAL A 133 3.46 18.99 -4.19
N TYR A 134 2.89 20.19 -4.18
CA TYR A 134 3.64 21.44 -4.44
C TYR A 134 4.75 21.68 -3.41
N GLN A 135 4.50 21.41 -2.14
CA GLN A 135 5.55 21.47 -1.10
C GLN A 135 6.68 20.48 -1.40
N ALA A 136 6.34 19.24 -1.74
CA ALA A 136 7.33 18.23 -2.09
C ALA A 136 8.12 18.57 -3.37
N GLN A 137 7.47 19.20 -4.37
CA GLN A 137 8.14 19.69 -5.59
C GLN A 137 9.16 20.80 -5.27
N LYS A 138 8.81 21.68 -4.36
CA LYS A 138 9.65 22.83 -4.00
C LYS A 138 10.82 22.43 -3.09
N ASP A 139 10.52 21.68 -2.02
CA ASP A 139 11.41 21.51 -0.89
C ASP A 139 11.80 20.02 -0.65
N GLY A 140 11.29 19.10 -1.50
CA GLY A 140 11.56 17.66 -1.42
C GLY A 140 10.68 16.91 -0.41
N PRO A 141 10.95 15.61 -0.20
CA PRO A 141 10.19 14.77 0.74
C PRO A 141 10.20 15.27 2.18
N ASP A 142 11.27 15.94 2.58
CA ASP A 142 11.47 16.52 3.92
C ASP A 142 10.37 17.49 4.32
N ALA A 143 9.83 18.25 3.34
CA ALA A 143 8.82 19.26 3.58
C ALA A 143 7.49 18.74 4.14
N THR A 144 7.20 17.43 3.93
CA THR A 144 5.89 16.86 4.25
C THR A 144 5.92 15.80 5.33
N VAL A 145 7.11 15.34 5.77
CA VAL A 145 7.24 14.17 6.64
C VAL A 145 6.73 14.41 8.06
N GLU A 146 7.02 15.56 8.67
CA GLU A 146 6.60 15.80 10.07
C GLU A 146 5.08 15.88 10.19
N ASP A 147 4.42 16.58 9.28
CA ASP A 147 2.96 16.62 9.21
C ASP A 147 2.36 15.25 8.86
N ALA A 148 3.06 14.44 8.08
CA ALA A 148 2.65 13.07 7.79
C ALA A 148 2.68 12.22 9.07
N LEU A 149 3.74 12.27 9.87
CA LEU A 149 3.85 11.52 11.13
C LEU A 149 2.72 11.87 12.11
N ILE A 150 2.31 13.16 12.17
CA ILE A 150 1.17 13.59 12.99
C ILE A 150 -0.13 12.95 12.52
N ARG A 151 -0.36 12.88 11.22
CA ARG A 151 -1.57 12.25 10.66
C ARG A 151 -1.56 10.73 10.73
N TRP A 152 -0.38 10.12 10.64
CA TRP A 152 -0.21 8.68 10.51
C TRP A 152 -0.28 7.91 11.81
N PHE A 153 0.09 8.55 12.93
CA PHE A 153 0.16 7.92 14.25
C PHE A 153 -0.66 8.66 15.29
N THR A 154 -1.23 7.94 16.24
CA THR A 154 -1.88 8.53 17.40
C THR A 154 -0.90 9.32 18.26
N ASP A 155 -1.41 10.25 19.06
CA ASP A 155 -0.58 11.07 19.95
C ASP A 155 0.13 10.20 20.98
N ALA A 156 -0.56 9.17 21.47
CA ALA A 156 0.00 8.21 22.42
C ALA A 156 1.18 7.43 21.81
N PHE A 157 1.03 6.93 20.57
CA PHE A 157 2.12 6.21 19.91
C PHE A 157 3.31 7.13 19.65
N ARG A 158 3.07 8.36 19.17
CA ARG A 158 4.13 9.34 18.90
C ARG A 158 4.94 9.71 20.15
N ALA A 159 4.29 9.73 21.31
CA ALA A 159 4.97 9.99 22.59
C ALA A 159 5.81 8.80 23.08
N ASN A 160 5.40 7.57 22.76
CA ASN A 160 5.96 6.35 23.34
C ASN A 160 6.97 5.63 22.44
N ASP A 161 6.94 5.82 21.11
CA ASP A 161 7.85 5.14 20.18
C ASP A 161 8.54 6.11 19.20
N PRO A 162 9.50 6.91 19.70
CA PRO A 162 10.29 7.81 18.85
C PRO A 162 11.20 7.05 17.87
N HIS A 163 11.53 5.78 18.15
CA HIS A 163 12.36 4.97 17.27
C HIS A 163 11.66 4.67 15.95
N THR A 164 10.44 4.15 16.00
CA THR A 164 9.61 3.89 14.80
C THR A 164 9.36 5.17 14.00
N LEU A 165 9.06 6.29 14.68
CA LEU A 165 8.89 7.58 14.01
C LEU A 165 10.16 8.02 13.26
N ASN A 166 11.33 7.84 13.89
CA ASN A 166 12.59 8.20 13.25
C ASN A 166 12.92 7.28 12.07
N GLN A 167 12.63 5.99 12.17
CA GLN A 167 12.80 5.03 11.07
C GLN A 167 11.96 5.45 9.84
N ILE A 168 10.69 5.78 10.04
CA ILE A 168 9.81 6.22 8.96
C ILE A 168 10.27 7.57 8.39
N ARG A 169 10.68 8.50 9.24
CA ARG A 169 11.24 9.78 8.81
C ARG A 169 12.44 9.57 7.88
N GLN A 170 13.33 8.64 8.22
CA GLN A 170 14.47 8.31 7.36
C GLN A 170 14.03 7.70 6.03
N TRP A 171 13.04 6.81 6.01
CA TRP A 171 12.55 6.24 4.75
C TRP A 171 11.96 7.30 3.82
N VAL A 172 11.13 8.20 4.35
CA VAL A 172 10.54 9.28 3.54
C VAL A 172 11.62 10.20 3.00
N LYS A 173 12.57 10.62 3.84
CA LYS A 173 13.67 11.53 3.45
C LYS A 173 14.65 10.91 2.45
N ALA A 174 14.75 9.59 2.39
CA ALA A 174 15.63 8.89 1.46
C ALA A 174 15.11 8.87 0.01
N ASN A 175 13.86 9.27 -0.24
CA ASN A 175 13.32 9.34 -1.59
C ASN A 175 13.97 10.46 -2.41
N ASP A 176 14.17 10.20 -3.70
CA ASP A 176 14.70 11.20 -4.62
C ASP A 176 13.72 12.38 -4.78
N LYS A 177 14.21 13.58 -4.49
CA LYS A 177 13.40 14.82 -4.51
C LYS A 177 12.83 15.17 -5.88
N ASN A 178 13.42 14.66 -6.97
CA ASN A 178 12.96 14.90 -8.32
C ASN A 178 11.92 13.87 -8.78
N ILE A 179 11.89 12.69 -8.14
CA ILE A 179 10.99 11.59 -8.48
C ILE A 179 9.77 11.56 -7.55
N TYR A 180 10.00 11.75 -6.26
CA TYR A 180 8.96 11.64 -5.22
C TYR A 180 7.71 12.49 -5.48
N PRO A 181 7.79 13.76 -5.93
CA PRO A 181 6.61 14.56 -6.21
C PRO A 181 5.75 14.01 -7.35
N ASP A 182 6.36 13.43 -8.38
CA ASP A 182 5.64 12.84 -9.50
C ASP A 182 4.87 11.59 -9.06
N ILE A 183 5.46 10.77 -8.18
CA ILE A 183 4.76 9.63 -7.60
C ILE A 183 3.67 10.11 -6.61
N TYR A 184 3.92 11.19 -5.87
CA TYR A 184 2.90 11.79 -5.01
C TYR A 184 1.68 12.26 -5.84
N GLN A 185 1.93 12.80 -7.04
CA GLN A 185 0.85 13.20 -7.95
C GLN A 185 -0.04 12.01 -8.35
N VAL A 186 0.50 10.79 -8.47
CA VAL A 186 -0.31 9.58 -8.71
C VAL A 186 -1.32 9.34 -7.59
N LEU A 187 -0.93 9.57 -6.33
CA LEU A 187 -1.84 9.46 -5.18
C LEU A 187 -2.99 10.49 -5.25
N VAL A 188 -2.77 11.63 -5.91
CA VAL A 188 -3.80 12.67 -6.08
C VAL A 188 -4.74 12.33 -7.23
N SER A 189 -4.19 12.16 -8.43
CA SER A 189 -4.96 12.03 -9.68
C SER A 189 -5.44 10.61 -9.99
N GLY A 190 -4.76 9.58 -9.48
CA GLY A 190 -5.11 8.19 -9.77
C GLY A 190 -6.40 7.70 -9.11
N VAL A 191 -6.99 8.47 -8.19
CA VAL A 191 -8.26 8.08 -7.55
C VAL A 191 -9.40 8.03 -8.56
N ASP A 192 -9.42 8.95 -9.52
CA ASP A 192 -10.53 9.10 -10.46
C ASP A 192 -10.70 7.86 -11.36
N GLU A 193 -9.59 7.19 -11.71
CA GLU A 193 -9.64 5.96 -12.51
C GLU A 193 -10.06 4.71 -11.72
N LEU A 194 -10.17 4.82 -10.40
CA LEU A 194 -10.53 3.71 -9.50
C LEU A 194 -11.99 3.78 -9.02
N VAL A 195 -12.66 4.91 -9.18
CA VAL A 195 -14.05 5.10 -8.75
C VAL A 195 -15.00 4.62 -9.84
N ALA A 196 -15.95 3.76 -9.49
CA ALA A 196 -16.92 3.18 -10.40
C ALA A 196 -16.30 2.65 -11.72
N PRO A 197 -15.30 1.77 -11.66
CA PRO A 197 -14.54 1.34 -12.82
C PRO A 197 -15.43 0.54 -13.80
N GLU A 198 -15.13 0.65 -15.09
CA GLU A 198 -15.80 -0.16 -16.14
C GLU A 198 -15.57 -1.68 -15.95
N SER A 199 -14.41 -2.05 -15.44
CA SER A 199 -14.06 -3.44 -15.11
C SER A 199 -14.06 -3.63 -13.59
N PRO A 200 -15.16 -4.11 -12.99
CA PRO A 200 -15.27 -4.25 -11.55
C PRO A 200 -14.35 -5.34 -11.02
N ILE A 201 -13.83 -5.13 -9.80
CA ILE A 201 -13.07 -6.14 -9.07
C ILE A 201 -14.03 -7.26 -8.65
N SER A 202 -13.69 -8.50 -8.97
CA SER A 202 -14.53 -9.67 -8.70
C SER A 202 -13.93 -10.68 -7.72
N CYS A 203 -12.65 -10.59 -7.43
CA CYS A 203 -11.98 -11.50 -6.48
C CYS A 203 -12.38 -11.17 -5.03
N PRO A 204 -12.25 -12.13 -4.09
CA PRO A 204 -12.44 -11.88 -2.67
C PRO A 204 -11.62 -10.70 -2.18
N THR A 205 -12.26 -9.76 -1.49
CA THR A 205 -11.64 -8.48 -1.14
C THR A 205 -11.83 -8.14 0.34
N LEU A 206 -10.73 -7.78 1.01
CA LEU A 206 -10.74 -7.09 2.30
C LEU A 206 -10.50 -5.60 2.08
N VAL A 207 -11.32 -4.76 2.69
CA VAL A 207 -11.08 -3.31 2.82
C VAL A 207 -10.90 -2.98 4.29
N MET A 208 -9.80 -2.34 4.66
CA MET A 208 -9.49 -2.05 6.07
C MET A 208 -8.89 -0.67 6.24
N THR A 209 -9.34 0.05 7.29
CA THR A 209 -8.72 1.30 7.75
C THR A 209 -8.91 1.48 9.26
N GLY A 210 -8.25 2.48 9.83
CA GLY A 210 -8.50 2.95 11.20
C GLY A 210 -9.61 4.00 11.24
N ASP A 211 -10.37 4.08 12.33
CA ASP A 211 -11.42 5.09 12.50
C ASP A 211 -10.85 6.50 12.75
N GLU A 212 -9.57 6.60 13.14
CA GLU A 212 -8.83 7.86 13.25
C GLU A 212 -7.90 8.14 12.04
N ASP A 213 -8.05 7.42 10.94
CA ASP A 213 -7.33 7.74 9.70
C ASP A 213 -8.01 8.93 9.00
N TYR A 214 -7.52 10.13 9.26
CA TYR A 214 -8.11 11.37 8.73
C TYR A 214 -7.89 11.54 7.21
N GLY A 215 -6.91 10.86 6.64
CA GLY A 215 -6.57 10.97 5.21
C GLY A 215 -7.34 10.00 4.33
N ASN A 216 -7.55 8.77 4.82
CA ASN A 216 -8.22 7.68 4.14
C ASN A 216 -9.21 7.03 5.12
N ASN A 217 -10.25 7.78 5.44
CA ASN A 217 -11.16 7.52 6.54
C ASN A 217 -12.10 6.32 6.31
N ALA A 218 -12.88 6.01 7.36
CA ALA A 218 -13.83 4.90 7.34
C ALA A 218 -14.89 5.04 6.22
N ASP A 219 -15.35 6.27 5.91
CA ASP A 219 -16.33 6.51 4.84
C ASP A 219 -15.75 6.19 3.46
N MET A 220 -14.49 6.54 3.21
CA MET A 220 -13.79 6.17 1.99
C MET A 220 -13.64 4.64 1.85
N SER A 221 -13.30 3.96 2.95
CA SER A 221 -13.21 2.50 2.96
C SER A 221 -14.58 1.85 2.75
N ALA A 222 -15.65 2.40 3.32
CA ALA A 222 -17.01 1.93 3.08
C ALA A 222 -17.43 2.14 1.62
N ALA A 223 -17.06 3.26 1.00
CA ALA A 223 -17.32 3.52 -0.42
C ALA A 223 -16.58 2.52 -1.32
N ILE A 224 -15.29 2.24 -1.05
CA ILE A 224 -14.55 1.20 -1.77
C ILE A 224 -15.23 -0.16 -1.63
N ALA A 225 -15.62 -0.55 -0.42
CA ALA A 225 -16.27 -1.83 -0.18
C ALA A 225 -17.64 -1.94 -0.88
N ALA A 226 -18.37 -0.85 -1.01
CA ALA A 226 -19.67 -0.82 -1.69
C ALA A 226 -19.57 -1.02 -3.21
N GLU A 227 -18.42 -0.70 -3.81
CA GLU A 227 -18.16 -0.91 -5.25
C GLU A 227 -17.75 -2.35 -5.59
N ILE A 228 -17.35 -3.15 -4.60
CA ILE A 228 -16.79 -4.49 -4.82
C ILE A 228 -17.74 -5.54 -4.26
N PRO A 229 -18.30 -6.43 -5.09
CA PRO A 229 -19.21 -7.47 -4.62
C PRO A 229 -18.57 -8.33 -3.51
N ASN A 230 -19.31 -8.51 -2.40
CA ASN A 230 -18.89 -9.32 -1.26
C ASN A 230 -17.58 -8.89 -0.58
N ALA A 231 -17.17 -7.64 -0.71
CA ALA A 231 -16.02 -7.12 0.01
C ALA A 231 -16.29 -7.12 1.52
N ARG A 232 -15.30 -7.58 2.29
CA ARG A 232 -15.31 -7.49 3.76
C ARG A 232 -14.73 -6.15 4.18
N LEU A 233 -15.51 -5.33 4.88
CA LEU A 233 -15.04 -4.09 5.49
C LEU A 233 -14.65 -4.32 6.96
N THR A 234 -13.48 -3.82 7.37
CA THR A 234 -13.02 -3.82 8.76
C THR A 234 -12.50 -2.44 9.15
N ILE A 235 -13.01 -1.91 10.27
CA ILE A 235 -12.56 -0.62 10.83
C ILE A 235 -11.85 -0.89 12.16
N LEU A 236 -10.59 -0.51 12.26
CA LEU A 236 -9.76 -0.66 13.46
C LEU A 236 -9.93 0.57 14.37
N LYS A 237 -10.54 0.36 15.53
CA LYS A 237 -10.84 1.46 16.47
C LYS A 237 -9.58 2.01 17.14
N GLY A 238 -9.50 3.35 17.25
CA GLY A 238 -8.43 4.07 17.93
C GLY A 238 -7.09 4.02 17.20
N LEU A 239 -7.09 3.71 15.90
CA LEU A 239 -5.87 3.65 15.09
C LEU A 239 -5.94 4.63 13.92
N ARG A 240 -4.77 5.20 13.62
CA ARG A 240 -4.56 6.10 12.47
C ARG A 240 -4.02 5.34 11.25
N HIS A 241 -3.37 6.05 10.36
CA HIS A 241 -2.94 5.55 9.05
C HIS A 241 -1.94 4.39 9.12
N MET A 242 -0.98 4.44 10.05
CA MET A 242 0.08 3.42 10.19
C MET A 242 -0.30 2.32 11.20
N ALA A 243 -1.56 1.90 11.20
CA ALA A 243 -2.09 0.88 12.12
C ALA A 243 -1.26 -0.42 12.16
N MET A 244 -0.64 -0.81 11.03
CA MET A 244 0.22 -2.00 10.93
C MET A 244 1.50 -1.91 11.76
N MET A 245 1.92 -0.71 12.13
CA MET A 245 3.07 -0.48 13.01
C MET A 245 2.64 -0.10 14.43
N GLU A 246 1.48 0.54 14.57
CA GLU A 246 0.97 1.01 15.85
C GLU A 246 0.36 -0.12 16.70
N ASP A 247 -0.39 -1.03 16.08
CA ASP A 247 -0.96 -2.23 16.71
C ASP A 247 -0.86 -3.42 15.74
N PRO A 248 0.37 -3.96 15.57
CA PRO A 248 0.64 -5.01 14.58
C PRO A 248 -0.15 -6.30 14.87
N ASP A 249 -0.39 -6.64 16.13
CA ASP A 249 -1.09 -7.87 16.49
C ASP A 249 -2.53 -7.84 16.02
N ARG A 250 -3.26 -6.75 16.31
CA ARG A 250 -4.65 -6.59 15.88
C ARG A 250 -4.76 -6.43 14.37
N PHE A 251 -3.83 -5.74 13.75
CA PHE A 251 -3.77 -5.61 12.29
C PHE A 251 -3.54 -6.98 11.63
N ASN A 252 -2.55 -7.74 12.10
CA ASN A 252 -2.21 -9.06 11.59
C ASN A 252 -3.35 -10.05 11.76
N GLN A 253 -4.08 -10.01 12.89
CA GLN A 253 -5.22 -10.90 13.11
C GLN A 253 -6.27 -10.75 12.01
N VAL A 254 -6.58 -9.53 11.57
CA VAL A 254 -7.55 -9.30 10.48
C VAL A 254 -7.05 -9.85 9.16
N LEU A 255 -5.74 -9.69 8.84
CA LEU A 255 -5.15 -10.27 7.62
C LEU A 255 -5.16 -11.79 7.64
N VAL A 256 -4.82 -12.39 8.78
CA VAL A 256 -4.81 -13.84 8.97
C VAL A 256 -6.22 -14.42 8.86
N ASP A 257 -7.22 -13.79 9.46
CA ASP A 257 -8.63 -14.20 9.36
C ASP A 257 -9.13 -14.14 7.90
N PHE A 258 -8.69 -13.14 7.15
CA PHE A 258 -9.01 -13.03 5.74
C PHE A 258 -8.34 -14.15 4.92
N LEU A 259 -7.06 -14.43 5.17
CA LEU A 259 -6.34 -15.53 4.52
C LEU A 259 -6.98 -16.89 4.83
N ALA A 260 -7.31 -17.16 6.09
CA ALA A 260 -7.92 -18.43 6.50
C ALA A 260 -9.25 -18.72 5.77
N THR A 261 -9.96 -17.67 5.35
CA THR A 261 -11.23 -17.82 4.62
C THR A 261 -11.03 -18.06 3.11
N HIS A 262 -9.90 -17.62 2.53
CA HIS A 262 -9.70 -17.58 1.08
C HIS A 262 -8.44 -18.32 0.59
N HIS A 263 -7.59 -18.78 1.50
CA HIS A 263 -6.49 -19.69 1.19
C HIS A 263 -6.94 -21.14 1.43
N SER A 264 -7.07 -21.92 0.37
CA SER A 264 -7.04 -23.38 0.51
C SER A 264 -5.60 -23.74 0.92
N ILE A 265 -5.42 -24.20 2.15
CA ILE A 265 -4.18 -24.79 2.66
C ILE A 265 -3.83 -26.04 1.88
#